data_28360e56192a1ca7476f746cfbf3674f
#
_entry.id   28360e56192a1ca7476f746cfbf3674f
#
_cell.length_a   1.000
_cell.length_b   1.000
_cell.length_c   1.000
_cell.angle_alpha   90.00
_cell.angle_beta   90.00
_cell.angle_gamma   90.00
#
_symmetry.space_group_name_H-M   'P 1'
#
loop_
_entity.id
_entity.type
_entity.pdbx_description
1 polymer ?
#
loop_
_entity_poly.entity_id
_entity_poly.type
_entity_poly.pdbx_seq_one_letter_code
_entity_poly.pdbx_strand_id
1 'polypeptide(L)'
;EQIDPWCEQQHGFSGLIDASRASDISLQDAEQQTLTFIRRHTHRKMAPLCGNSILLDRRFLMHYMPELHAHLNHRNVDVSVINELAARWYPGVIDRLDKDVPHRAAGDIRSSIEELRFYRQLIFRE
;
A
#
# COMPACT_ATOMS: atom_id res chain seq x y z
N GLU A 1 20.45 9.27 10.88
CA GLU A 1 19.74 8.47 9.88
C GLU A 1 19.72 9.25 8.57
N GLN A 2 20.32 8.71 7.51
CA GLN A 2 20.37 9.36 6.20
C GLN A 2 19.05 9.05 5.47
N ILE A 3 18.27 10.10 5.21
CA ILE A 3 17.07 10.00 4.36
C ILE A 3 17.54 10.19 2.91
N ASP A 4 17.04 9.36 2.00
CA ASP A 4 17.31 9.51 0.57
C ASP A 4 16.84 10.88 0.08
N PRO A 5 17.62 11.62 -0.76
CA PRO A 5 17.26 12.98 -1.20
C PRO A 5 15.91 13.06 -1.92
N TRP A 6 15.50 12.02 -2.66
CA TRP A 6 14.20 11.96 -3.30
C TRP A 6 13.07 11.84 -2.25
N CYS A 7 13.27 10.97 -1.25
CA CYS A 7 12.33 10.85 -0.13
C CYS A 7 12.23 12.15 0.67
N GLU A 8 13.36 12.84 0.90
CA GLU A 8 13.37 14.12 1.59
C GLU A 8 12.56 15.18 0.84
N GLN A 9 12.70 15.26 -0.47
CA GLN A 9 11.94 16.18 -1.30
C GLN A 9 10.44 15.84 -1.29
N GLN A 10 10.04 14.60 -1.57
CA GLN A 10 8.63 14.18 -1.66
C GLN A 10 7.92 14.24 -0.31
N HIS A 11 8.55 13.75 0.74
CA HIS A 11 7.93 13.64 2.06
C HIS A 11 8.15 14.87 2.96
N GLY A 12 9.10 15.75 2.61
CA GLY A 12 9.23 17.07 3.21
C GLY A 12 8.00 17.93 2.90
N PHE A 13 7.60 18.04 1.63
CA PHE A 13 6.39 18.79 1.23
C PHE A 13 5.10 18.26 1.86
N SER A 14 5.00 16.94 2.04
CA SER A 14 3.81 16.33 2.66
C SER A 14 3.79 16.48 4.19
N GLY A 15 4.86 16.97 4.81
CA GLY A 15 5.04 17.06 6.27
C GLY A 15 5.15 15.69 6.96
N LEU A 16 5.36 14.59 6.20
CA LEU A 16 5.45 13.25 6.76
C LEU A 16 6.70 13.07 7.63
N ILE A 17 7.83 13.62 7.18
CA ILE A 17 9.11 13.51 7.89
C ILE A 17 9.01 14.20 9.26
N ASP A 18 8.47 15.41 9.29
CA ASP A 18 8.32 16.16 10.53
C ASP A 18 7.32 15.49 11.49
N ALA A 19 6.20 15.00 10.96
CA ALA A 19 5.23 14.25 11.73
C ALA A 19 5.84 12.96 12.33
N SER A 20 6.67 12.25 11.54
CA SER A 20 7.35 11.04 12.02
C SER A 20 8.38 11.33 13.10
N ARG A 21 9.14 12.43 12.96
CA ARG A 21 10.13 12.87 13.97
C ARG A 21 9.48 13.34 15.27
N ALA A 22 8.30 13.96 15.17
CA ALA A 22 7.54 14.44 16.33
C ALA A 22 6.69 13.36 16.99
N SER A 23 6.63 12.15 16.43
CA SER A 23 5.83 11.05 16.96
C SER A 23 6.49 10.40 18.17
N ASP A 24 5.72 10.25 19.26
CA ASP A 24 6.11 9.48 20.44
C ASP A 24 5.82 7.98 20.30
N ILE A 25 5.24 7.55 19.15
CA ILE A 25 4.92 6.16 18.90
C ILE A 25 6.15 5.42 18.39
N SER A 26 6.60 4.43 19.14
CA SER A 26 7.69 3.55 18.71
C SER A 26 7.25 2.67 17.52
N LEU A 27 8.20 2.15 16.77
CA LEU A 27 7.93 1.21 15.69
C LEU A 27 7.21 -0.07 16.21
N GLN A 28 7.60 -0.53 17.40
CA GLN A 28 6.96 -1.68 18.06
C GLN A 28 5.50 -1.37 18.44
N ASP A 29 5.23 -0.19 18.99
CA ASP A 29 3.87 0.23 19.31
C ASP A 29 3.01 0.36 18.05
N ALA A 30 3.56 0.91 16.98
CA ALA A 30 2.90 1.01 15.69
C ALA A 30 2.54 -0.38 15.13
N GLU A 31 3.45 -1.34 15.22
CA GLU A 31 3.19 -2.73 14.83
C GLU A 31 2.04 -3.33 15.66
N GLN A 32 2.09 -3.21 16.99
CA GLN A 32 1.08 -3.79 17.88
C GLN A 32 -0.30 -3.15 17.71
N GLN A 33 -0.36 -1.84 17.54
CA GLN A 33 -1.62 -1.14 17.26
C GLN A 33 -2.21 -1.59 15.92
N THR A 34 -1.38 -1.66 14.88
CA THR A 34 -1.80 -2.13 13.55
C THR A 34 -2.26 -3.58 13.60
N LEU A 35 -1.50 -4.45 14.25
CA LEU A 35 -1.84 -5.86 14.39
C LEU A 35 -3.13 -6.08 15.20
N THR A 36 -3.35 -5.29 16.26
CA THR A 36 -4.58 -5.31 17.04
C THR A 36 -5.78 -4.92 16.19
N PHE A 37 -5.65 -3.88 15.36
CA PHE A 37 -6.70 -3.49 14.41
C PHE A 37 -6.98 -4.60 13.40
N ILE A 38 -5.95 -5.15 12.74
CA ILE A 38 -6.12 -6.16 11.69
C ILE A 38 -6.74 -7.45 12.25
N ARG A 39 -6.39 -7.88 13.46
CA ARG A 39 -6.95 -9.06 14.12
C ARG A 39 -8.46 -8.98 14.35
N ARG A 40 -9.03 -7.79 14.41
CA ARG A 40 -10.49 -7.59 14.51
C ARG A 40 -11.21 -7.89 13.19
N HIS A 41 -10.50 -7.84 12.07
CA HIS A 41 -11.07 -7.94 10.72
C HIS A 41 -10.65 -9.20 9.97
N THR A 42 -9.53 -9.82 10.35
CA THR A 42 -8.97 -10.97 9.64
C THR A 42 -8.41 -12.01 10.60
N HIS A 43 -8.52 -13.27 10.22
CA HIS A 43 -7.80 -14.35 10.88
C HIS A 43 -6.37 -14.47 10.37
N ARG A 44 -5.50 -15.02 11.21
CA ARG A 44 -4.09 -15.23 10.86
C ARG A 44 -3.93 -15.99 9.55
N LYS A 45 -3.08 -15.50 8.67
CA LYS A 45 -2.75 -16.05 7.34
C LYS A 45 -3.92 -16.13 6.35
N MET A 46 -5.02 -15.46 6.61
CA MET A 46 -6.16 -15.45 5.69
C MET A 46 -6.09 -14.29 4.69
N ALA A 47 -5.84 -13.07 5.15
CA ALA A 47 -5.83 -11.89 4.30
C ALA A 47 -4.48 -11.70 3.58
N PRO A 48 -4.48 -11.55 2.25
CA PRO A 48 -3.31 -11.11 1.51
C PRO A 48 -2.98 -9.65 1.80
N LEU A 49 -1.74 -9.24 1.58
CA LEU A 49 -1.37 -7.84 1.53
C LEU A 49 -1.82 -7.28 0.18
N CYS A 50 -2.51 -6.11 0.19
CA CYS A 50 -3.10 -5.51 -1.00
C CYS A 50 -2.61 -4.07 -1.17
N GLY A 51 -2.40 -3.64 -2.42
CA GLY A 51 -2.01 -2.27 -2.77
C GLY A 51 -1.33 -2.18 -4.13
N ASN A 52 -0.69 -1.05 -4.39
CA ASN A 52 0.13 -0.83 -5.58
C ASN A 52 1.62 -1.04 -5.26
N SER A 53 2.34 -1.79 -6.11
CA SER A 53 3.78 -2.09 -5.96
C SER A 53 4.13 -2.70 -4.58
N ILE A 54 3.26 -3.53 -4.09
CA ILE A 54 3.17 -4.01 -2.70
C ILE A 54 4.36 -4.85 -2.23
N LEU A 55 5.24 -5.28 -3.13
CA LEU A 55 6.45 -6.03 -2.77
C LEU A 55 7.39 -5.21 -1.89
N LEU A 56 7.48 -3.90 -2.11
CA LEU A 56 8.32 -3.02 -1.30
C LEU A 56 7.78 -2.96 0.13
N ASP A 57 6.47 -2.70 0.27
CA ASP A 57 5.80 -2.68 1.57
C ASP A 57 6.00 -4.00 2.31
N ARG A 58 5.83 -5.13 1.62
CA ARG A 58 6.04 -6.45 2.24
C ARG A 58 7.47 -6.64 2.75
N ARG A 59 8.48 -6.15 2.02
CA ARG A 59 9.89 -6.20 2.47
C ARG A 59 10.11 -5.38 3.74
N PHE A 60 9.53 -4.19 3.82
CA PHE A 60 9.57 -3.36 5.02
C PHE A 60 8.86 -4.04 6.20
N LEU A 61 7.66 -4.59 6.00
CA LEU A 61 6.94 -5.32 7.03
C LEU A 61 7.72 -6.54 7.53
N MET A 62 8.36 -7.30 6.64
CA MET A 62 9.20 -8.44 7.04
C MET A 62 10.34 -8.03 7.97
N HIS A 63 10.93 -6.88 7.73
CA HIS A 63 12.11 -6.42 8.45
C HIS A 63 11.76 -5.65 9.73
N TYR A 64 10.77 -4.79 9.66
CA TYR A 64 10.46 -3.83 10.73
C TYR A 64 9.20 -4.18 11.53
N MET A 65 8.29 -5.00 10.99
CA MET A 65 7.03 -5.41 11.61
C MET A 65 6.77 -6.90 11.41
N PRO A 66 7.65 -7.78 11.95
CA PRO A 66 7.63 -9.21 11.66
C PRO A 66 6.39 -9.93 12.19
N GLU A 67 5.79 -9.49 13.28
CA GLU A 67 4.54 -10.07 13.80
C GLU A 67 3.35 -9.74 12.90
N LEU A 68 3.27 -8.50 12.42
CA LEU A 68 2.27 -8.08 11.44
C LEU A 68 2.44 -8.86 10.14
N HIS A 69 3.67 -8.97 9.63
CA HIS A 69 3.97 -9.76 8.45
C HIS A 69 3.57 -11.24 8.63
N ALA A 70 3.86 -11.84 9.79
CA ALA A 70 3.51 -13.23 10.08
C ALA A 70 2.00 -13.47 10.21
N HIS A 71 1.21 -12.43 10.45
CA HIS A 71 -0.25 -12.51 10.46
C HIS A 71 -0.84 -12.59 9.06
N LEU A 72 -0.23 -11.93 8.08
CA LEU A 72 -0.71 -11.85 6.71
C LEU A 72 -0.53 -13.17 5.94
N ASN A 73 -1.34 -13.36 4.90
CA ASN A 73 -1.15 -14.43 3.94
C ASN A 73 0.15 -14.21 3.12
N HIS A 74 0.74 -15.28 2.62
CA HIS A 74 1.94 -15.20 1.76
C HIS A 74 1.65 -14.60 0.37
N ARG A 75 0.40 -14.62 -0.07
CA ARG A 75 -0.03 -14.04 -1.36
C ARG A 75 -0.18 -12.53 -1.26
N ASN A 76 -0.10 -11.88 -2.42
CA ASN A 76 -0.36 -10.46 -2.59
C ASN A 76 -1.52 -10.25 -3.56
N VAL A 77 -2.22 -9.13 -3.39
CA VAL A 77 -3.07 -8.54 -4.42
C VAL A 77 -2.43 -7.22 -4.83
N ASP A 78 -1.66 -7.26 -5.90
CA ASP A 78 -0.91 -6.12 -6.41
C ASP A 78 -1.63 -5.50 -7.60
N VAL A 79 -2.19 -4.31 -7.40
CA VAL A 79 -2.94 -3.59 -8.43
C VAL A 79 -2.03 -3.13 -9.57
N SER A 80 -0.74 -2.89 -9.31
CA SER A 80 0.23 -2.54 -10.37
C SER A 80 0.38 -3.65 -11.40
N VAL A 81 0.27 -4.93 -10.99
CA VAL A 81 0.32 -6.06 -11.93
C VAL A 81 -0.89 -6.04 -12.87
N ILE A 82 -2.07 -5.69 -12.34
CA ILE A 82 -3.28 -5.56 -13.16
C ILE A 82 -3.13 -4.40 -14.15
N ASN A 83 -2.57 -3.27 -13.69
CA ASN A 83 -2.23 -2.12 -14.55
C ASN A 83 -1.32 -2.54 -15.71
N GLU A 84 -0.23 -3.25 -15.41
CA GLU A 84 0.71 -3.74 -16.40
C GLU A 84 0.06 -4.67 -17.45
N LEU A 85 -0.83 -5.55 -17.04
CA LEU A 85 -1.57 -6.42 -17.93
C LEU A 85 -2.60 -5.64 -18.75
N ALA A 86 -3.32 -4.71 -18.11
CA ALA A 86 -4.29 -3.86 -18.77
C ALA A 86 -3.65 -2.99 -19.86
N ALA A 87 -2.48 -2.41 -19.58
CA ALA A 87 -1.73 -1.62 -20.56
C ALA A 87 -1.36 -2.42 -21.82
N ARG A 88 -1.09 -3.71 -21.67
CA ARG A 88 -0.72 -4.59 -22.80
C ARG A 88 -1.92 -5.15 -23.55
N TRP A 89 -2.99 -5.49 -22.83
CA TRP A 89 -4.12 -6.22 -23.40
C TRP A 89 -5.32 -5.32 -23.70
N TYR A 90 -5.43 -4.19 -22.99
CA TYR A 90 -6.56 -3.25 -23.07
C TYR A 90 -6.09 -1.78 -23.02
N PRO A 91 -5.23 -1.33 -23.96
CA PRO A 91 -4.60 0.00 -23.86
C PRO A 91 -5.61 1.14 -23.70
N GLY A 92 -6.75 1.08 -24.39
CA GLY A 92 -7.80 2.11 -24.27
C GLY A 92 -8.51 2.17 -22.89
N VAL A 93 -8.26 1.21 -22.00
CA VAL A 93 -8.74 1.25 -20.62
C VAL A 93 -7.85 2.13 -19.76
N ILE A 94 -6.53 2.07 -19.97
CA ILE A 94 -5.55 2.86 -19.20
C ILE A 94 -5.74 4.37 -19.42
N ASP A 95 -6.05 4.79 -20.64
CA ASP A 95 -6.27 6.20 -20.99
C ASP A 95 -7.45 6.82 -20.21
N ARG A 96 -8.30 6.01 -19.62
CA ARG A 96 -9.48 6.41 -18.84
C ARG A 96 -9.23 6.46 -17.34
N LEU A 97 -8.04 6.04 -16.90
CA LEU A 97 -7.67 6.01 -15.49
C LEU A 97 -7.17 7.39 -15.05
N ASP A 98 -7.93 8.05 -14.20
CA ASP A 98 -7.52 9.29 -13.55
C ASP A 98 -6.64 8.97 -12.33
N LYS A 99 -5.40 9.49 -12.32
CA LYS A 99 -4.40 9.25 -11.27
C LYS A 99 -3.97 10.57 -10.61
N ASP A 100 -4.89 11.26 -9.97
CA ASP A 100 -4.52 12.42 -9.17
C ASP A 100 -4.58 12.06 -7.67
N VAL A 101 -3.42 11.83 -7.04
CA VAL A 101 -3.36 11.38 -5.65
C VAL A 101 -2.26 12.10 -4.86
N PRO A 102 -2.59 12.70 -3.71
CA PRO A 102 -1.59 13.16 -2.77
C PRO A 102 -0.84 11.97 -2.13
N HIS A 103 0.49 11.99 -2.16
CA HIS A 103 1.39 10.95 -1.60
C HIS A 103 1.30 10.85 -0.05
N ARG A 104 0.17 10.37 0.42
CA ARG A 104 -0.11 10.03 1.83
C ARG A 104 -0.73 8.64 1.89
N ALA A 105 -0.26 7.78 2.79
CA ALA A 105 -0.65 6.38 2.88
C ALA A 105 -2.17 6.14 2.81
N ALA A 106 -2.98 6.93 3.53
CA ALA A 106 -4.44 6.81 3.46
C ALA A 106 -5.03 7.22 2.10
N GLY A 107 -4.43 8.20 1.42
CA GLY A 107 -4.76 8.59 0.05
C GLY A 107 -4.40 7.49 -0.94
N ASP A 108 -3.18 6.97 -0.83
CA ASP A 108 -2.66 5.92 -1.70
C ASP A 108 -3.46 4.62 -1.59
N ILE A 109 -3.89 4.25 -0.36
CA ILE A 109 -4.78 3.10 -0.14
C ILE A 109 -6.13 3.29 -0.83
N ARG A 110 -6.76 4.46 -0.69
CA ARG A 110 -8.05 4.75 -1.34
C ARG A 110 -7.92 4.71 -2.85
N SER A 111 -6.87 5.30 -3.39
CA SER A 111 -6.57 5.29 -4.81
C SER A 111 -6.38 3.88 -5.35
N SER A 112 -5.63 3.04 -4.65
CA SER A 112 -5.44 1.63 -5.01
C SER A 112 -6.76 0.85 -5.02
N ILE A 113 -7.68 1.14 -4.08
CA ILE A 113 -9.00 0.52 -4.04
C ILE A 113 -9.84 0.97 -5.23
N GLU A 114 -9.87 2.27 -5.55
CA GLU A 114 -10.64 2.80 -6.69
C GLU A 114 -10.06 2.29 -8.03
N GLU A 115 -8.74 2.22 -8.16
CA GLU A 115 -8.09 1.65 -9.33
C GLU A 115 -8.46 0.17 -9.53
N LEU A 116 -8.47 -0.63 -8.45
CA LEU A 116 -8.90 -2.02 -8.52
C LEU A 116 -10.39 -2.15 -8.88
N ARG A 117 -11.25 -1.28 -8.35
CA ARG A 117 -12.67 -1.22 -8.70
C ARG A 117 -12.87 -0.89 -10.18
N PHE A 118 -12.10 0.08 -10.69
CA PHE A 118 -12.11 0.46 -12.09
C PHE A 118 -11.77 -0.73 -13.00
N TYR A 119 -10.68 -1.47 -12.72
CA TYR A 119 -10.33 -2.66 -13.49
C TYR A 119 -11.39 -3.75 -13.38
N ARG A 120 -11.96 -3.96 -12.20
CA ARG A 120 -13.02 -4.94 -12.00
C ARG A 120 -14.23 -4.67 -12.92
N GLN A 121 -14.61 -3.42 -13.08
CA GLN A 121 -15.76 -3.06 -13.92
C GLN A 121 -15.49 -3.16 -15.42
N LEU A 122 -14.26 -2.94 -15.86
CA LEU A 122 -13.95 -2.79 -17.29
C LEU A 122 -13.25 -4.02 -17.90
N ILE A 123 -12.53 -4.79 -17.11
CA ILE A 123 -11.69 -5.87 -17.59
C ILE A 123 -12.20 -7.22 -17.14
N PHE A 124 -12.57 -7.35 -15.85
CA PHE A 124 -13.04 -8.64 -15.32
C PHE A 124 -14.53 -8.80 -15.61
N ARG A 125 -14.85 -9.84 -16.36
CA ARG A 125 -16.24 -10.25 -16.61
C ARG A 125 -16.74 -11.11 -15.45
N GLU A 126 -18.00 -10.90 -15.06
CA GLU A 126 -18.73 -11.78 -14.16
C GLU A 126 -19.05 -13.11 -14.87
#